data_8b14e32d61c151a8d708dbc527a35756
#
_entry.id   8b14e32d61c151a8d708dbc527a35756
#
_cell.length_a   1.000
_cell.length_b   1.000
_cell.length_c   1.000
_cell.angle_alpha   90.00
_cell.angle_beta   90.00
_cell.angle_gamma   90.00
#
_symmetry.space_group_name_H-M   'P 1'
#
loop_
_entity.id
_entity.type
_entity.pdbx_description
1 polymer ?
#
loop_
_entity_poly.entity_id
_entity_poly.type
_entity_poly.pdbx_seq_one_letter_code
_entity_poly.pdbx_strand_id
1 'polypeptide(L)' 'MRVNGKQVELKERLTLDKFLESNGYALTKVAVELNGKIVPRKEYAATILQDTDALEIVCFVG' A
#
# COMPACT_ATOMS: atom_id res chain seq x y z
N MET A 1 -10.41 2.39 4.29
CA MET A 1 -9.02 1.98 4.44
C MET A 1 -8.23 3.05 5.16
N ARG A 2 -7.22 2.69 5.89
CA ARG A 2 -6.35 3.67 6.56
C ARG A 2 -4.97 3.59 5.96
N VAL A 3 -4.37 4.75 5.69
CA VAL A 3 -3.03 4.82 5.13
C VAL A 3 -2.23 5.77 6.01
N ASN A 4 -1.22 5.25 6.68
CA ASN A 4 -0.39 6.01 7.62
C ASN A 4 -1.24 6.76 8.65
N GLY A 5 -2.28 6.09 9.15
CA GLY A 5 -3.16 6.64 10.17
C GLY A 5 -4.28 7.52 9.66
N LYS A 6 -4.32 7.81 8.35
CA LYS A 6 -5.35 8.67 7.78
C LYS A 6 -6.39 7.84 7.07
N GLN A 7 -7.66 8.24 7.21
CA GLN A 7 -8.74 7.58 6.51
C GLN A 7 -8.68 7.93 5.02
N VAL A 8 -8.71 6.89 4.18
CA VAL A 8 -8.69 7.03 2.72
C VAL A 8 -9.81 6.18 2.17
N GLU A 9 -10.61 6.76 1.29
CA GLU A 9 -11.69 6.02 0.65
C GLU A 9 -11.13 5.17 -0.48
N LEU A 10 -11.42 3.87 -0.45
CA LEU A 10 -11.01 2.96 -1.51
C LEU A 10 -12.20 2.83 -2.46
N LYS A 11 -12.16 3.57 -3.56
CA LYS A 11 -13.31 3.70 -4.47
C LYS A 11 -13.46 2.52 -5.41
N GLU A 12 -12.40 1.77 -5.63
CA GLU A 12 -12.44 0.62 -6.50
C GLU A 12 -11.48 -0.45 -6.01
N ARG A 13 -11.64 -1.63 -6.54
CA ARG A 13 -10.79 -2.76 -6.16
C ARG A 13 -9.43 -2.59 -6.82
N LEU A 14 -8.39 -2.48 -5.99
CA LEU A 14 -7.03 -2.28 -6.47
C LEU A 14 -6.08 -3.26 -5.82
N THR A 15 -5.04 -3.64 -6.56
CA THR A 15 -3.90 -4.30 -5.97
C THR A 15 -2.99 -3.27 -5.34
N LEU A 16 -2.12 -3.72 -4.44
CA LEU A 16 -1.24 -2.82 -3.70
C LEU A 16 -0.32 -2.03 -4.63
N ASP A 17 0.23 -2.68 -5.67
CA ASP A 17 1.10 -2.00 -6.61
C ASP A 17 0.36 -0.88 -7.35
N LYS A 18 -0.87 -1.14 -7.77
CA LYS A 18 -1.66 -0.11 -8.47
C LYS A 18 -2.00 1.05 -7.55
N PHE A 19 -2.34 0.75 -6.30
CA PHE A 19 -2.63 1.80 -5.33
C PHE A 19 -1.40 2.68 -5.12
N LEU A 20 -0.23 2.07 -4.92
CA LEU A 20 1.00 2.83 -4.72
C LEU A 20 1.32 3.71 -5.92
N GLU A 21 1.22 3.15 -7.12
CA GLU A 21 1.51 3.89 -8.35
C GLU A 21 0.55 5.06 -8.55
N SER A 22 -0.75 4.83 -8.30
CA SER A 22 -1.73 5.89 -8.49
C SER A 22 -1.57 7.02 -7.48
N ASN A 23 -0.89 6.77 -6.36
CA ASN A 23 -0.62 7.78 -5.36
C ASN A 23 0.81 8.34 -5.44
N GLY A 24 1.51 8.05 -6.52
CA GLY A 24 2.82 8.65 -6.78
C GLY A 24 3.99 8.00 -6.08
N TYR A 25 3.81 6.83 -5.50
CA TYR A 25 4.91 6.12 -4.86
C TYR A 25 5.71 5.32 -5.87
N ALA A 26 7.02 5.29 -5.70
CA ALA A 26 7.89 4.41 -6.47
C ALA A 26 7.98 3.08 -5.73
N LEU A 27 7.62 1.99 -6.38
CA LEU A 27 7.57 0.68 -5.73
C LEU A 27 8.92 0.23 -5.17
N THR A 28 10.01 0.71 -5.77
CA THR A 28 11.35 0.35 -5.33
C THR A 28 11.86 1.20 -4.17
N LYS A 29 11.09 2.20 -3.73
CA LYS A 29 11.53 3.14 -2.71
C LYS A 29 10.60 3.19 -1.52
N VAL A 30 9.80 2.16 -1.35
CA VAL A 30 8.88 2.08 -0.21
C VAL A 30 8.98 0.72 0.47
N ALA A 31 8.69 0.72 1.76
CA ALA A 31 8.41 -0.48 2.52
C ALA A 31 6.96 -0.39 2.97
N VAL A 32 6.22 -1.48 2.88
CA VAL A 32 4.80 -1.47 3.16
C VAL A 32 4.45 -2.53 4.19
N GLU A 33 3.68 -2.13 5.21
CA GLU A 33 3.03 -3.07 6.11
C GLU A 33 1.54 -3.05 5.85
N LEU A 34 0.95 -4.21 5.79
CA LEU A 34 -0.49 -4.36 5.63
C LEU A 34 -1.01 -5.08 6.86
N ASN A 35 -1.84 -4.38 7.62
CA ASN A 35 -2.41 -4.91 8.88
C ASN A 35 -1.33 -5.44 9.82
N GLY A 36 -0.22 -4.70 9.89
CA GLY A 36 0.88 -5.02 10.80
C GLY A 36 1.89 -5.99 10.27
N LYS A 37 1.75 -6.46 9.03
CA LYS A 37 2.69 -7.43 8.45
C LYS A 37 3.38 -6.82 7.23
N ILE A 38 4.68 -7.02 7.13
CA ILE A 38 5.44 -6.54 5.98
C ILE A 38 5.04 -7.33 4.75
N VAL A 39 4.76 -6.61 3.65
CA VAL A 39 4.45 -7.22 2.36
C VAL A 39 5.72 -7.18 1.51
N PRO A 40 6.25 -8.33 1.10
CA PRO A 40 7.38 -8.34 0.17
C PRO A 40 6.99 -7.71 -1.16
N ARG A 41 7.95 -7.01 -1.78
CA ARG A 41 7.66 -6.31 -3.04
C ARG A 41 7.11 -7.24 -4.12
N LYS A 42 7.62 -8.45 -4.18
CA LYS A 42 7.18 -9.44 -5.16
C LYS A 42 5.71 -9.81 -5.03
N GLU A 43 5.08 -9.47 -3.90
CA GLU A 43 3.67 -9.78 -3.65
C GLU A 43 2.76 -8.59 -3.85
N TYR A 44 3.29 -7.42 -4.18
CA TYR A 44 2.47 -6.22 -4.34
C TYR A 44 1.38 -6.39 -5.40
N ALA A 45 1.73 -7.01 -6.52
CA ALA A 45 0.78 -7.18 -7.62
C ALA A 45 -0.30 -8.23 -7.31
N ALA A 46 -0.06 -9.10 -6.33
CA ALA A 46 -1.01 -10.13 -5.93
C ALA A 46 -1.81 -9.76 -4.69
N THR A 47 -1.50 -8.62 -4.07
CA THR A 47 -2.15 -8.18 -2.83
C THR A 47 -3.32 -7.28 -3.18
N ILE A 48 -4.54 -7.78 -2.97
CA ILE A 48 -5.76 -7.01 -3.24
C ILE A 48 -6.14 -6.28 -1.96
N LEU A 49 -6.31 -4.96 -2.06
CA LEU A 49 -6.65 -4.13 -0.92
C LEU A 49 -8.14 -4.18 -0.62
N GLN A 50 -8.47 -4.09 0.67
CA GLN A 50 -9.83 -4.09 1.17
C GLN A 50 -10.07 -2.76 1.89
N ASP A 51 -11.32 -2.32 1.94
CA ASP A 51 -11.65 -1.07 2.59
C ASP A 51 -11.42 -1.11 4.11
N THR A 52 -11.28 -2.30 4.66
CA THR A 52 -11.00 -2.49 6.09
C THR A 52 -9.51 -2.56 6.40
N ASP A 53 -8.65 -2.49 5.40
CA ASP A 53 -7.21 -2.65 5.59
C ASP A 53 -6.57 -1.41 6.20
N ALA A 54 -5.44 -1.63 6.89
CA ALA A 54 -4.59 -0.57 7.40
C ALA A 54 -3.21 -0.71 6.76
N LEU A 55 -2.80 0.29 6.00
CA LEU A 55 -1.51 0.35 5.35
C LEU A 55 -0.59 1.31 6.09
N GLU A 56 0.65 0.90 6.25
CA GLU A 56 1.74 1.78 6.66
C GLU A 56 2.75 1.80 5.53
N ILE A 57 3.04 2.97 5.01
CA ILE A 57 3.96 3.12 3.89
C ILE A 57 5.11 3.99 4.34
N VAL A 58 6.31 3.46 4.27
CA VAL A 58 7.52 4.19 4.60
C VAL A 58 8.33 4.36 3.33
N CYS A 59 8.63 5.62 3.00
CA CYS A 59 9.49 5.93 1.86
C CYS A 59 10.92 6.06 2.34
N PHE A 60 11.86 5.50 1.62
CA PHE A 60 13.26 5.71 1.92
C PHE A 60 13.93 6.40 0.75
N VAL A 61 14.89 7.25 1.10
CA VAL A 61 15.65 8.01 0.14
C VAL A 61 16.85 7.16 -0.25
N GLY A 62 16.91 6.82 -1.51
CA GLY A 62 17.99 5.96 -1.98
C GLY A 62 18.94 6.68 -2.88
#